data_25ab17dcda10eb36e7650a21bb683a9f
#
_entry.id   25ab17dcda10eb36e7650a21bb683a9f
#
_cell.length_a   1.000
_cell.length_b   1.000
_cell.length_c   1.000
_cell.angle_alpha   90.00
_cell.angle_beta   90.00
_cell.angle_gamma   90.00
#
_symmetry.space_group_name_H-M   'P 1'
#
loop_
_entity.id
_entity.type
_entity.pdbx_description
1 polymer ?
#
loop_
_entity_poly.entity_id
_entity_poly.type
_entity_poly.pdbx_seq_one_letter_code
_entity_poly.pdbx_strand_id
1 'polypeptide(L)'
;IAMEGAHDPDCRRCMPWSEIESEENQKKIATMRKLIMLRRNEKVCRSLHFHFPNGYENDRCVEYIKLDEEGNKIEVLLNASDEEIKVKGDGEVLFAREFDGEILGVNGTLIRRM
;
A
#
# COMPACT_ATOMS: atom_id res chain seq x y z
N ILE A 1 9.72 -11.08 -2.26
CA ILE A 1 11.00 -11.52 -1.68
C ILE A 1 11.73 -10.27 -1.19
N ALA A 2 12.06 -10.24 0.09
CA ALA A 2 12.90 -9.21 0.67
C ALA A 2 14.36 -9.68 0.61
N MET A 3 15.17 -9.02 -0.17
CA MET A 3 16.60 -9.32 -0.29
C MET A 3 17.39 -8.29 0.49
N GLU A 4 18.40 -8.74 1.23
CA GLU A 4 19.34 -7.84 1.86
C GLU A 4 20.15 -7.10 0.81
N GLY A 5 20.41 -5.84 1.03
CA GLY A 5 21.23 -4.99 0.18
C GLY A 5 22.05 -4.01 0.99
N ALA A 6 23.08 -3.50 0.38
CA ALA A 6 23.95 -2.47 0.92
C ALA A 6 24.35 -1.51 -0.21
N HIS A 7 25.47 -0.82 -0.06
CA HIS A 7 26.00 0.00 -1.14
C HIS A 7 26.49 -0.87 -2.30
N ASP A 8 26.60 -0.29 -3.48
CA ASP A 8 27.13 -0.97 -4.66
C ASP A 8 28.59 -1.43 -4.43
N PRO A 9 28.96 -2.70 -4.74
CA PRO A 9 28.21 -3.70 -5.52
C PRO A 9 27.30 -4.62 -4.70
N ASP A 10 27.21 -4.51 -3.38
CA ASP A 10 26.52 -5.44 -2.49
C ASP A 10 24.99 -5.46 -2.70
N CYS A 11 24.43 -4.41 -3.32
CA CYS A 11 23.02 -4.36 -3.75
C CYS A 11 22.74 -5.22 -5.00
N ARG A 12 23.78 -5.74 -5.67
CA ARG A 12 23.66 -6.56 -6.88
C ARG A 12 23.78 -8.03 -6.55
N ARG A 13 22.68 -8.65 -6.18
CA ARG A 13 22.61 -10.07 -5.84
C ARG A 13 21.85 -10.86 -6.89
N CYS A 14 22.24 -12.12 -7.06
CA CYS A 14 21.47 -13.04 -7.87
C CYS A 14 20.08 -13.28 -7.25
N MET A 15 19.08 -13.50 -8.10
CA MET A 15 17.75 -13.85 -7.64
C MET A 15 17.80 -15.19 -6.86
N PRO A 16 17.29 -15.25 -5.63
CA PRO A 16 17.29 -16.47 -4.83
C PRO A 16 16.13 -17.39 -5.26
N TRP A 17 16.26 -17.99 -6.43
CA TRP A 17 15.19 -18.80 -7.05
C TRP A 17 14.70 -19.93 -6.15
N SER A 18 15.57 -20.54 -5.38
CA SER A 18 15.23 -21.62 -4.44
C SER A 18 14.33 -21.17 -3.27
N GLU A 19 14.30 -19.89 -2.97
CA GLU A 19 13.50 -19.34 -1.87
C GLU A 19 12.10 -18.90 -2.32
N ILE A 20 11.86 -18.82 -3.62
CA ILE A 20 10.58 -18.33 -4.17
C ILE A 20 9.40 -19.19 -3.74
N GLU A 21 9.60 -20.51 -3.65
CA GLU A 21 8.54 -21.46 -3.32
C GLU A 21 8.20 -21.53 -1.81
N SER A 22 8.98 -20.86 -0.96
CA SER A 22 8.64 -20.79 0.47
C SER A 22 7.27 -20.15 0.68
N GLU A 23 6.52 -20.62 1.68
CA GLU A 23 5.19 -20.09 1.98
C GLU A 23 5.19 -18.58 2.25
N GLU A 24 6.21 -18.10 2.97
CA GLU A 24 6.37 -16.66 3.24
C GLU A 24 6.56 -15.84 1.98
N ASN A 25 7.43 -16.29 1.06
CA ASN A 25 7.67 -15.59 -0.19
C ASN A 25 6.49 -15.67 -1.15
N GLN A 26 5.77 -16.78 -1.17
CA GLN A 26 4.52 -16.90 -1.94
C GLN A 26 3.45 -15.91 -1.44
N LYS A 27 3.33 -15.66 -0.14
CA LYS A 27 2.44 -14.63 0.42
C LYS A 27 2.86 -13.22 -0.03
N LYS A 28 4.16 -12.90 -0.01
CA LYS A 28 4.70 -11.62 -0.49
C LYS A 28 4.42 -11.42 -1.98
N ILE A 29 4.64 -12.45 -2.78
CA ILE A 29 4.37 -12.44 -4.24
C ILE A 29 2.87 -12.25 -4.50
N ALA A 30 1.99 -12.94 -3.78
CA ALA A 30 0.55 -12.80 -3.91
C ALA A 30 0.08 -11.37 -3.57
N THR A 31 0.62 -10.77 -2.52
CA THR A 31 0.34 -9.37 -2.14
C THR A 31 0.77 -8.41 -3.25
N MET A 32 1.99 -8.56 -3.76
CA MET A 32 2.50 -7.72 -4.85
C MET A 32 1.66 -7.87 -6.12
N ARG A 33 1.26 -9.10 -6.44
CA ARG A 33 0.37 -9.37 -7.58
C ARG A 33 -0.97 -8.66 -7.45
N LYS A 34 -1.58 -8.67 -6.26
CA LYS A 34 -2.83 -7.92 -5.99
C LYS A 34 -2.65 -6.43 -6.24
N LEU A 35 -1.58 -5.83 -5.75
CA LEU A 35 -1.29 -4.40 -5.95
C LEU A 35 -1.03 -4.05 -7.42
N ILE A 36 -0.31 -4.91 -8.16
CA ILE A 36 -0.09 -4.73 -9.60
C ILE A 36 -1.42 -4.80 -10.36
N MET A 37 -2.27 -5.78 -10.05
CA MET A 37 -3.58 -5.93 -10.69
C MET A 37 -4.50 -4.76 -10.36
N LEU A 38 -4.50 -4.28 -9.11
CA LEU A 38 -5.23 -3.08 -8.72
C LEU A 38 -4.80 -1.88 -9.59
N ARG A 39 -3.50 -1.64 -9.71
CA ARG A 39 -2.97 -0.55 -10.55
C ARG A 39 -3.35 -0.69 -12.03
N ARG A 40 -3.43 -1.92 -12.54
CA ARG A 40 -3.86 -2.17 -13.94
C ARG A 40 -5.34 -1.92 -14.15
N ASN A 41 -6.17 -2.37 -13.22
CA ASN A 41 -7.63 -2.34 -13.35
C ASN A 41 -8.22 -0.98 -12.99
N GLU A 42 -7.64 -0.29 -12.02
CA GLU A 42 -8.09 1.03 -11.58
C GLU A 42 -7.31 2.15 -12.30
N LYS A 43 -7.96 2.81 -13.26
CA LYS A 43 -7.36 3.90 -14.04
C LYS A 43 -6.84 5.03 -13.14
N VAL A 44 -7.58 5.37 -12.11
CA VAL A 44 -7.22 6.42 -11.15
C VAL A 44 -5.90 6.14 -10.41
N CYS A 45 -5.52 4.87 -10.22
CA CYS A 45 -4.23 4.50 -9.64
C CYS A 45 -3.04 4.97 -10.49
N ARG A 46 -3.24 5.18 -11.79
CA ARG A 46 -2.20 5.64 -12.72
C ARG A 46 -2.21 7.15 -12.95
N SER A 47 -3.18 7.85 -12.36
CA SER A 47 -3.24 9.32 -12.46
C SER A 47 -1.99 9.95 -11.84
N LEU A 48 -1.54 11.07 -12.41
CA LEU A 48 -0.47 11.90 -11.87
C LEU A 48 -1.00 12.98 -10.92
N HIS A 49 -2.32 13.15 -10.86
CA HIS A 49 -2.96 14.12 -9.97
C HIS A 49 -3.18 13.48 -8.59
N PHE A 50 -2.50 14.02 -7.60
CA PHE A 50 -2.67 13.60 -6.21
C PHE A 50 -2.39 14.76 -5.25
N HIS A 51 -2.92 14.65 -4.05
CA HIS A 51 -2.66 15.60 -2.97
C HIS A 51 -2.64 14.88 -1.62
N PHE A 52 -2.06 15.53 -0.62
CA PHE A 52 -1.98 15.05 0.76
C PHE A 52 -2.94 15.88 1.61
N PRO A 53 -4.10 15.34 2.03
CA PRO A 53 -5.08 16.09 2.81
C PRO A 53 -4.64 16.37 4.24
N ASN A 54 -3.67 15.60 4.77
CA ASN A 54 -3.20 15.68 6.18
C ASN A 54 -4.36 15.52 7.19
N GLY A 55 -5.27 14.59 6.90
CA GLY A 55 -6.47 14.36 7.71
C GLY A 55 -6.22 13.67 9.04
N TYR A 56 -5.01 13.19 9.29
CA TYR A 56 -4.61 12.45 10.50
C TYR A 56 -3.53 13.23 11.26
N GLU A 57 -3.67 13.29 12.59
CA GLU A 57 -2.74 14.02 13.46
C GLU A 57 -1.39 13.31 13.65
N ASN A 58 -1.32 12.02 13.30
CA ASN A 58 -0.10 11.24 13.43
C ASN A 58 0.81 11.45 12.22
N ASP A 59 1.96 12.07 12.41
CA ASP A 59 2.94 12.39 11.36
C ASP A 59 3.49 11.15 10.62
N ARG A 60 3.34 9.96 11.21
CA ARG A 60 3.75 8.68 10.61
C ARG A 60 2.58 7.95 9.92
N CYS A 61 1.40 8.56 9.89
CA CYS A 61 0.28 8.11 9.08
C CYS A 61 0.24 8.93 7.80
N VAL A 62 0.58 8.31 6.69
CA VAL A 62 0.58 8.97 5.38
C VAL A 62 -0.76 8.75 4.71
N GLU A 63 -1.43 9.85 4.41
CA GLU A 63 -2.66 9.87 3.61
C GLU A 63 -2.40 10.60 2.30
N TYR A 64 -2.77 10.01 1.19
CA TYR A 64 -2.86 10.72 -0.08
C TYR A 64 -4.08 10.29 -0.88
N ILE A 65 -4.61 11.23 -1.64
CA ILE A 65 -5.75 11.02 -2.53
C ILE A 65 -5.27 11.21 -3.96
N LYS A 66 -5.55 10.22 -4.80
CA LYS A 66 -5.39 10.32 -6.26
C LYS A 66 -6.75 10.57 -6.89
N LEU A 67 -6.76 11.40 -7.91
CA LEU A 67 -7.96 11.70 -8.69
C LEU A 67 -7.65 11.66 -10.18
N ASP A 68 -8.62 11.26 -10.97
CA ASP A 68 -8.53 11.30 -12.43
C ASP A 68 -9.40 12.43 -13.02
N GLU A 69 -9.31 12.59 -14.33
CA GLU A 69 -10.07 13.62 -15.05
C GLU A 69 -11.59 13.36 -15.07
N GLU A 70 -12.01 12.15 -14.79
CA GLU A 70 -13.42 11.72 -14.72
C GLU A 70 -14.03 11.94 -13.33
N GLY A 71 -13.25 12.41 -12.37
CA GLY A 71 -13.68 12.66 -11.00
C GLY A 71 -13.62 11.44 -10.09
N ASN A 72 -13.06 10.31 -10.56
CA ASN A 72 -12.81 9.16 -9.69
C ASN A 72 -11.69 9.46 -8.71
N LYS A 73 -11.87 9.01 -7.48
CA LYS A 73 -10.92 9.23 -6.38
C LYS A 73 -10.61 7.94 -5.67
N ILE A 74 -9.35 7.75 -5.34
CA ILE A 74 -8.91 6.74 -4.37
C ILE A 74 -8.11 7.39 -3.27
N GLU A 75 -8.34 6.93 -2.07
CA GLU A 75 -7.54 7.25 -0.90
C GLU A 75 -6.58 6.11 -0.61
N VAL A 76 -5.36 6.47 -0.25
CA VAL A 76 -4.34 5.55 0.24
C VAL A 76 -3.90 6.00 1.62
N LEU A 77 -4.03 5.11 2.59
CA LEU A 77 -3.55 5.29 3.96
C LEU A 77 -2.44 4.29 4.24
N LEU A 78 -1.34 4.79 4.77
CA LEU A 78 -0.19 4.00 5.19
C LEU A 78 0.13 4.34 6.64
N ASN A 79 -0.05 3.38 7.54
CA ASN A 79 0.28 3.57 8.95
C ASN A 79 1.69 3.05 9.23
N ALA A 80 2.67 3.94 9.28
CA ALA A 80 4.04 3.64 9.68
C ALA A 80 4.33 4.03 11.14
N SER A 81 3.28 4.24 11.94
CA SER A 81 3.40 4.55 13.36
C SER A 81 3.38 3.29 14.24
N ASP A 82 3.64 3.47 15.51
CA ASP A 82 3.56 2.43 16.53
C ASP A 82 2.16 2.35 17.17
N GLU A 83 1.19 3.12 16.66
CA GLU A 83 -0.16 3.23 17.18
C GLU A 83 -1.19 2.80 16.14
N GLU A 84 -2.32 2.32 16.61
CA GLU A 84 -3.49 2.06 15.78
C GLU A 84 -4.15 3.38 15.39
N ILE A 85 -4.63 3.47 14.15
CA ILE A 85 -5.27 4.68 13.61
C ILE A 85 -6.74 4.39 13.34
N LYS A 86 -7.62 5.19 13.94
CA LYS A 86 -9.04 5.16 13.60
C LYS A 86 -9.24 5.82 12.24
N VAL A 87 -9.74 5.05 11.27
CA VAL A 87 -9.97 5.51 9.91
C VAL A 87 -11.21 6.39 9.86
N LYS A 88 -11.10 7.52 9.17
CA LYS A 88 -12.19 8.49 9.00
C LYS A 88 -12.91 8.26 7.67
N GLY A 89 -14.23 8.48 7.68
CA GLY A 89 -15.05 8.37 6.48
C GLY A 89 -15.22 6.95 5.97
N ASP A 90 -15.94 6.82 4.87
CA ASP A 90 -16.31 5.56 4.24
C ASP A 90 -15.74 5.45 2.82
N GLY A 91 -15.75 4.25 2.27
CA GLY A 91 -15.36 3.98 0.90
C GLY A 91 -15.27 2.49 0.61
N GLU A 92 -15.32 2.13 -0.66
CA GLU A 92 -15.14 0.75 -1.10
C GLU A 92 -13.68 0.33 -0.97
N VAL A 93 -13.42 -0.67 -0.13
CA VAL A 93 -12.06 -1.19 0.08
C VAL A 93 -11.60 -1.96 -1.16
N LEU A 94 -10.51 -1.50 -1.76
CA LEU A 94 -9.88 -2.12 -2.92
C LEU A 94 -8.69 -3.00 -2.51
N PHE A 95 -8.00 -2.61 -1.46
CA PHE A 95 -6.93 -3.37 -0.84
C PHE A 95 -6.81 -2.97 0.63
N ALA A 96 -6.60 -3.95 1.49
CA ALA A 96 -6.34 -3.70 2.90
C ALA A 96 -5.35 -4.72 3.47
N ARG A 97 -4.55 -4.24 4.43
CA ARG A 97 -3.67 -5.03 5.28
C ARG A 97 -3.71 -4.44 6.67
N GLU A 98 -3.84 -5.27 7.70
CA GLU A 98 -3.98 -4.83 9.09
C GLU A 98 -5.12 -3.80 9.27
N PHE A 99 -6.28 -4.09 8.70
CA PHE A 99 -7.49 -3.26 8.77
C PHE A 99 -8.71 -4.12 9.08
N ASP A 100 -9.47 -3.77 10.10
CA ASP A 100 -10.64 -4.51 10.57
C ASP A 100 -12.00 -3.94 10.09
N GLY A 101 -11.96 -2.85 9.33
CA GLY A 101 -13.13 -2.10 8.88
C GLY A 101 -13.28 -0.73 9.56
N GLU A 102 -12.60 -0.51 10.68
CA GLU A 102 -12.62 0.75 11.43
C GLU A 102 -11.21 1.22 11.82
N ILE A 103 -10.37 0.28 12.25
CA ILE A 103 -9.03 0.54 12.77
C ILE A 103 -7.97 0.04 11.78
N LEU A 104 -7.02 0.91 11.44
CA LEU A 104 -5.83 0.58 10.70
C LEU A 104 -4.69 0.31 11.67
N GLY A 105 -4.27 -0.94 11.76
CA GLY A 105 -3.22 -1.39 12.67
C GLY A 105 -1.83 -0.89 12.28
N VAL A 106 -0.86 -1.18 13.14
CA VAL A 106 0.57 -0.89 12.92
C VAL A 106 1.04 -1.56 11.63
N ASN A 107 1.78 -0.83 10.80
CA ASN A 107 2.20 -1.24 9.44
C ASN A 107 1.02 -1.56 8.50
N GLY A 108 -0.16 -1.05 8.83
CA GLY A 108 -1.36 -1.23 8.04
C GLY A 108 -1.36 -0.41 6.75
N THR A 109 -2.07 -0.94 5.77
CA THR A 109 -2.31 -0.26 4.49
C THR A 109 -3.78 -0.37 4.13
N LEU A 110 -4.38 0.74 3.73
CA LEU A 110 -5.74 0.78 3.21
C LEU A 110 -5.75 1.55 1.90
N ILE A 111 -6.34 0.95 0.88
CA ILE A 111 -6.63 1.59 -0.41
C ILE A 111 -8.12 1.44 -0.65
N ARG A 112 -8.82 2.55 -0.79
CA ARG A 112 -10.27 2.54 -1.01
C ARG A 112 -10.70 3.56 -2.06
N ARG A 113 -11.80 3.25 -2.74
CA ARG A 113 -12.50 4.19 -3.61
C ARG A 113 -13.39 5.10 -2.75
N MET A 114 -13.25 6.38 -2.98
CA MET A 114 -14.07 7.39 -2.30
C MET A 114 -15.34 7.69 -3.07
#